data_0d495bef3b78c0551a2d510f2526b7e3
#
_entry.id   0d495bef3b78c0551a2d510f2526b7e3
#
_cell.length_a   1.000
_cell.length_b   1.000
_cell.length_c   1.000
_cell.angle_alpha   90.00
_cell.angle_beta   90.00
_cell.angle_gamma   90.00
#
_symmetry.space_group_name_H-M   'P 1'
#
loop_
_entity.id
_entity.type
_entity.pdbx_description
1 polymer ?
#
loop_
_entity_poly.entity_id
_entity_poly.type
_entity_poly.pdbx_seq_one_letter_code
_entity_poly.pdbx_strand_id
1 'polypeptide(L)'
;MEERQTAPALRWLAIGNSLTRHGITSFWWNDIGMAATTAERDYVHLVTAYLRTRCGGVTVDTFNFADWERGAAGVLPDRTAALPQLDAYLSKEPRLITVQLSENAVDLTTFTSDTEALLRYLRDKAPDAVLLLIDDFWSPEKGEMKKTAAERCGVPFVSLARIKGDPTCLCGMGATVLDADGCPHTVEHPGVAAHPGDKGMRCIADGIIAALETLPLTR
;
A
#
# COMPACT_ATOMS: atom_id res chain seq x y z
N MET A 1 29.49 -31.80 1.29
CA MET A 1 28.33 -31.05 1.80
C MET A 1 28.05 -29.98 0.76
N GLU A 2 27.02 -30.17 -0.07
CA GLU A 2 26.58 -29.14 -1.01
C GLU A 2 25.97 -27.99 -0.19
N GLU A 3 26.57 -26.82 -0.30
CA GLU A 3 25.94 -25.58 0.19
C GLU A 3 24.59 -25.46 -0.53
N ARG A 4 23.50 -25.60 0.22
CA ARG A 4 22.17 -25.22 -0.29
C ARG A 4 22.24 -23.73 -0.60
N GLN A 5 22.39 -23.39 -1.87
CA GLN A 5 22.20 -22.05 -2.38
C GLN A 5 20.79 -21.60 -1.96
N THR A 6 20.69 -20.75 -0.96
CA THR A 6 19.41 -20.18 -0.55
C THR A 6 18.88 -19.38 -1.74
N ALA A 7 17.69 -19.75 -2.22
CA ALA A 7 17.05 -19.00 -3.30
C ALA A 7 16.98 -17.52 -2.94
N PRO A 8 17.15 -16.60 -3.92
CA PRO A 8 17.09 -15.16 -3.65
C PRO A 8 15.76 -14.78 -2.99
N ALA A 9 15.81 -13.87 -2.04
CA ALA A 9 14.62 -13.38 -1.36
C ALA A 9 13.68 -12.69 -2.35
N LEU A 10 12.37 -12.90 -2.20
CA LEU A 10 11.36 -12.16 -2.95
C LEU A 10 11.50 -10.66 -2.63
N ARG A 11 11.65 -9.81 -3.65
CA ARG A 11 11.60 -8.36 -3.47
C ARG A 11 10.18 -7.86 -3.69
N TRP A 12 9.65 -7.20 -2.67
CA TRP A 12 8.34 -6.56 -2.70
C TRP A 12 8.48 -5.05 -2.56
N LEU A 13 7.91 -4.30 -3.49
CA LEU A 13 7.73 -2.85 -3.41
C LEU A 13 6.26 -2.56 -3.06
N ALA A 14 6.03 -2.05 -1.85
CA ALA A 14 4.72 -1.59 -1.40
C ALA A 14 4.63 -0.07 -1.58
N ILE A 15 3.95 0.36 -2.63
CA ILE A 15 3.67 1.77 -2.93
C ILE A 15 2.32 2.13 -2.31
N GLY A 16 2.30 3.21 -1.54
CA GLY A 16 1.04 3.67 -0.97
C GLY A 16 1.16 5.06 -0.36
N ASN A 17 0.26 5.36 0.55
CA ASN A 17 0.23 6.60 1.30
C ASN A 17 0.39 6.32 2.81
N SER A 18 -0.31 7.11 3.65
CA SER A 18 -0.27 6.93 5.11
C SER A 18 -0.74 5.54 5.59
N LEU A 19 -1.57 4.83 4.81
CA LEU A 19 -1.99 3.47 5.15
C LEU A 19 -0.84 2.47 5.01
N THR A 20 0.10 2.72 4.08
CA THR A 20 1.26 1.87 3.82
C THR A 20 2.42 2.22 4.73
N ARG A 21 2.72 3.51 4.85
CA ARG A 21 3.78 4.05 5.69
C ARG A 21 3.55 5.53 5.93
N HIS A 22 3.64 5.95 7.17
CA HIS A 22 3.63 7.37 7.54
C HIS A 22 4.78 7.66 8.51
N GLY A 23 5.58 8.67 8.17
CA GLY A 23 6.69 9.08 9.04
C GLY A 23 6.19 9.72 10.35
N ILE A 24 7.08 9.79 11.33
CA ILE A 24 6.81 10.38 12.65
C ILE A 24 6.45 11.87 12.51
N THR A 25 5.41 12.28 13.23
CA THR A 25 4.93 13.67 13.31
C THR A 25 4.59 14.01 14.77
N SER A 26 4.04 15.21 15.01
CA SER A 26 3.55 15.59 16.34
C SER A 26 2.32 14.80 16.82
N PHE A 27 1.65 14.09 15.93
CA PHE A 27 0.39 13.35 16.20
C PHE A 27 0.45 11.88 15.78
N TRP A 28 1.59 11.42 15.25
CA TRP A 28 1.85 10.02 14.90
C TRP A 28 3.30 9.67 15.26
N TRP A 29 3.53 8.58 15.97
CA TRP A 29 4.80 8.30 16.67
C TRP A 29 5.58 7.13 16.11
N ASN A 30 5.20 6.62 14.94
CA ASN A 30 5.85 5.48 14.33
C ASN A 30 6.09 5.70 12.82
N ASP A 31 6.88 4.83 12.18
CA ASP A 31 7.18 4.87 10.74
C ASP A 31 6.64 3.61 10.05
N ILE A 32 5.34 3.36 10.24
CA ILE A 32 4.57 2.21 9.73
C ILE A 32 3.25 2.70 9.12
N GLY A 33 2.37 1.78 8.73
CA GLY A 33 0.99 2.13 8.37
C GLY A 33 0.28 2.86 9.51
N MET A 34 -0.19 4.10 9.23
CA MET A 34 -0.81 4.96 10.24
C MET A 34 -2.01 4.28 10.90
N ALA A 35 -2.08 4.39 12.22
CA ALA A 35 -3.12 3.90 13.10
C ALA A 35 -3.11 2.38 13.40
N ALA A 36 -2.17 1.61 12.85
CA ALA A 36 -1.88 0.29 13.40
C ALA A 36 -1.33 0.41 14.83
N THR A 37 -1.75 -0.49 15.75
CA THR A 37 -1.30 -0.41 17.14
C THR A 37 0.17 -0.73 17.31
N THR A 38 0.74 -1.58 16.46
CA THR A 38 2.17 -1.92 16.38
C THR A 38 2.56 -2.21 14.93
N ALA A 39 3.86 -2.33 14.66
CA ALA A 39 4.35 -2.68 13.32
C ALA A 39 3.75 -4.00 12.81
N GLU A 40 3.66 -5.03 13.66
CA GLU A 40 3.16 -6.36 13.31
C GLU A 40 1.66 -6.35 12.94
N ARG A 41 0.97 -5.25 13.23
CA ARG A 41 -0.46 -5.08 12.99
C ARG A 41 -0.79 -4.29 11.73
N ASP A 42 0.17 -3.59 11.12
CA ASP A 42 -0.08 -2.96 9.83
C ASP A 42 -0.15 -4.00 8.69
N TYR A 43 -0.81 -3.63 7.59
CA TYR A 43 -1.03 -4.58 6.51
C TYR A 43 0.26 -5.02 5.81
N VAL A 44 1.28 -4.16 5.75
CA VAL A 44 2.57 -4.48 5.10
C VAL A 44 3.29 -5.57 5.87
N HIS A 45 3.36 -5.46 7.20
CA HIS A 45 3.99 -6.48 8.05
C HIS A 45 3.19 -7.79 8.05
N LEU A 46 1.86 -7.72 8.07
CA LEU A 46 0.99 -8.90 7.97
C LEU A 46 1.21 -9.66 6.65
N VAL A 47 1.24 -8.96 5.52
CA VAL A 47 1.51 -9.57 4.20
C VAL A 47 2.97 -10.08 4.13
N THR A 48 3.93 -9.35 4.73
CA THR A 48 5.33 -9.80 4.81
C THR A 48 5.44 -11.13 5.55
N ALA A 49 4.75 -11.27 6.69
CA ALA A 49 4.74 -12.52 7.45
C ALA A 49 4.20 -13.69 6.60
N TYR A 50 3.10 -13.49 5.88
CA TYR A 50 2.57 -14.47 4.93
C TYR A 50 3.57 -14.83 3.83
N LEU A 51 4.16 -13.83 3.17
CA LEU A 51 5.12 -14.06 2.08
C LEU A 51 6.36 -14.81 2.56
N ARG A 52 6.83 -14.56 3.79
CA ARG A 52 7.94 -15.33 4.39
C ARG A 52 7.62 -16.81 4.51
N THR A 53 6.39 -17.17 4.86
CA THR A 53 5.98 -18.58 4.92
C THR A 53 5.91 -19.22 3.55
N ARG A 54 5.51 -18.47 2.52
CA ARG A 54 5.34 -18.96 1.15
C ARG A 54 6.64 -19.01 0.34
N CYS A 55 7.50 -18.00 0.49
CA CYS A 55 8.67 -17.78 -0.36
C CYS A 55 10.00 -17.99 0.37
N GLY A 56 10.01 -18.15 1.69
CA GLY A 56 11.20 -18.26 2.52
C GLY A 56 11.79 -16.89 2.89
N GLY A 57 12.51 -16.22 2.00
CA GLY A 57 13.04 -14.88 2.23
C GLY A 57 12.20 -13.80 1.54
N VAL A 58 12.01 -12.65 2.22
CA VAL A 58 11.32 -11.47 1.67
C VAL A 58 12.06 -10.21 2.06
N THR A 59 12.35 -9.35 1.10
CA THR A 59 12.80 -7.98 1.31
C THR A 59 11.68 -7.03 0.89
N VAL A 60 11.32 -6.10 1.76
CA VAL A 60 10.22 -5.14 1.49
C VAL A 60 10.80 -3.74 1.45
N ASP A 61 10.53 -3.03 0.36
CA ASP A 61 10.67 -1.59 0.26
C ASP A 61 9.26 -0.98 0.36
N THR A 62 9.07 -0.02 1.26
CA THR A 62 7.83 0.77 1.36
C THR A 62 8.08 2.18 0.83
N PHE A 63 7.16 2.69 0.04
CA PHE A 63 7.25 4.05 -0.47
C PHE A 63 5.93 4.80 -0.29
N ASN A 64 5.97 5.88 0.51
CA ASN A 64 4.82 6.80 0.63
C ASN A 64 4.83 7.72 -0.58
N PHE A 65 3.86 7.53 -1.47
CA PHE A 65 3.72 8.25 -2.72
C PHE A 65 2.49 9.18 -2.73
N ALA A 66 2.14 9.72 -1.57
CA ALA A 66 1.01 10.66 -1.43
C ALA A 66 1.16 11.92 -2.30
N ASP A 67 2.38 12.28 -2.69
CA ASP A 67 2.61 13.40 -3.61
C ASP A 67 2.03 13.13 -5.00
N TRP A 68 2.07 11.88 -5.47
CA TRP A 68 1.37 11.48 -6.68
C TRP A 68 -0.15 11.69 -6.56
N GLU A 69 -0.75 11.34 -5.44
CA GLU A 69 -2.19 11.53 -5.22
C GLU A 69 -2.60 12.99 -5.28
N ARG A 70 -1.78 13.88 -4.67
CA ARG A 70 -2.03 15.32 -4.60
C ARG A 70 -1.69 16.04 -5.90
N GLY A 71 -0.86 15.43 -6.75
CA GLY A 71 -0.27 16.04 -7.93
C GLY A 71 0.96 16.89 -7.63
N ALA A 72 1.99 16.78 -8.48
CA ALA A 72 3.30 17.37 -8.23
C ALA A 72 3.37 18.89 -8.39
N ALA A 73 2.37 19.52 -9.01
CA ALA A 73 2.47 20.93 -9.42
C ALA A 73 1.46 21.89 -8.78
N GLY A 74 0.53 21.43 -7.98
CA GLY A 74 -0.37 22.31 -7.20
C GLY A 74 -1.42 23.11 -7.99
N VAL A 75 -1.52 22.94 -9.32
CA VAL A 75 -2.47 23.68 -10.17
C VAL A 75 -3.49 22.77 -10.84
N LEU A 76 -3.09 21.81 -11.60
CA LEU A 76 -3.85 20.62 -11.95
C LEU A 76 -2.86 19.49 -11.74
N PRO A 77 -3.22 18.46 -10.98
CA PRO A 77 -2.22 17.51 -10.57
C PRO A 77 -1.71 16.73 -11.78
N ASP A 78 -0.60 17.16 -12.35
CA ASP A 78 0.17 16.32 -13.28
C ASP A 78 0.83 15.21 -12.48
N ARG A 79 0.04 14.20 -12.16
CA ARG A 79 0.50 13.02 -11.41
C ARG A 79 1.61 12.28 -12.14
N THR A 80 1.67 12.38 -13.47
CA THR A 80 2.67 11.68 -14.26
C THR A 80 4.08 12.24 -14.04
N ALA A 81 4.20 13.52 -13.68
CA ALA A 81 5.48 14.16 -13.35
C ALA A 81 6.14 13.56 -12.10
N ALA A 82 5.36 12.91 -11.22
CA ALA A 82 5.90 12.27 -10.02
C ALA A 82 6.48 10.86 -10.29
N LEU A 83 6.14 10.20 -11.40
CA LEU A 83 6.49 8.80 -11.67
C LEU A 83 8.00 8.50 -11.58
N PRO A 84 8.93 9.38 -12.03
CA PRO A 84 10.36 9.10 -11.91
C PRO A 84 10.88 8.93 -10.48
N GLN A 85 10.13 9.35 -9.45
CA GLN A 85 10.49 9.11 -8.05
C GLN A 85 10.52 7.60 -7.72
N LEU A 86 9.86 6.77 -8.52
CA LEU A 86 9.84 5.31 -8.37
C LEU A 86 11.09 4.62 -8.91
N ASP A 87 11.88 5.28 -9.78
CA ASP A 87 13.00 4.64 -10.50
C ASP A 87 14.04 4.03 -9.57
N ALA A 88 14.36 4.70 -8.45
CA ALA A 88 15.30 4.17 -7.46
C ALA A 88 14.84 2.85 -6.79
N TYR A 89 13.52 2.64 -6.70
CA TYR A 89 12.94 1.41 -6.17
C TYR A 89 12.81 0.34 -7.25
N LEU A 90 12.42 0.74 -8.47
CA LEU A 90 12.24 -0.16 -9.60
C LEU A 90 13.57 -0.73 -10.10
N SER A 91 14.69 0.04 -9.99
CA SER A 91 16.03 -0.45 -10.31
C SER A 91 16.51 -1.59 -9.40
N LYS A 92 15.84 -1.85 -8.28
CA LYS A 92 16.10 -3.00 -7.41
C LYS A 92 15.42 -4.28 -7.91
N GLU A 93 14.75 -4.24 -9.04
CA GLU A 93 14.06 -5.39 -9.67
C GLU A 93 13.04 -6.08 -8.75
N PRO A 94 12.01 -5.35 -8.26
CA PRO A 94 10.97 -5.97 -7.44
C PRO A 94 10.23 -7.04 -8.25
N ARG A 95 9.86 -8.15 -7.61
CA ARG A 95 9.06 -9.23 -8.20
C ARG A 95 7.58 -9.16 -7.81
N LEU A 96 7.27 -8.36 -6.81
CA LEU A 96 5.92 -8.01 -6.40
C LEU A 96 5.85 -6.49 -6.21
N ILE A 97 4.83 -5.86 -6.78
CA ILE A 97 4.52 -4.44 -6.56
C ILE A 97 3.05 -4.35 -6.18
N THR A 98 2.76 -3.74 -5.04
CA THR A 98 1.39 -3.41 -4.62
C THR A 98 1.21 -1.90 -4.62
N VAL A 99 0.03 -1.42 -5.09
CA VAL A 99 -0.30 0.00 -5.16
C VAL A 99 -1.57 0.26 -4.35
N GLN A 100 -1.41 0.95 -3.22
CA GLN A 100 -2.48 1.37 -2.32
C GLN A 100 -2.46 2.91 -2.24
N LEU A 101 -3.14 3.57 -3.18
CA LEU A 101 -3.17 5.02 -3.36
C LEU A 101 -4.58 5.44 -3.76
N SER A 102 -4.99 6.60 -3.43
CA SER A 102 -6.15 7.38 -3.87
C SER A 102 -6.72 8.26 -2.77
N GLU A 103 -6.47 7.94 -1.55
CA GLU A 103 -7.11 8.52 -0.37
C GLU A 103 -6.93 10.04 -0.31
N ASN A 104 -5.76 10.55 -0.71
CA ASN A 104 -5.44 11.98 -0.72
C ASN A 104 -5.77 12.68 -2.06
N ALA A 105 -6.30 11.95 -3.04
CA ALA A 105 -6.69 12.54 -4.32
C ALA A 105 -7.96 13.39 -4.15
N VAL A 106 -7.87 14.68 -4.51
CA VAL A 106 -8.98 15.63 -4.46
C VAL A 106 -9.54 15.89 -5.86
N ASP A 107 -8.67 16.21 -6.83
CA ASP A 107 -9.06 16.31 -8.22
C ASP A 107 -9.09 14.94 -8.88
N LEU A 108 -10.28 14.53 -9.32
CA LEU A 108 -10.53 13.23 -9.95
C LEU A 108 -10.68 13.31 -11.47
N THR A 109 -10.55 14.50 -12.08
CA THR A 109 -10.80 14.73 -13.50
C THR A 109 -10.00 13.79 -14.40
N THR A 110 -8.73 13.56 -14.08
CA THR A 110 -7.81 12.67 -14.82
C THR A 110 -7.44 11.41 -14.05
N PHE A 111 -8.06 11.17 -12.87
CA PHE A 111 -7.59 10.16 -11.92
C PHE A 111 -7.51 8.75 -12.51
N THR A 112 -8.50 8.34 -13.33
CA THR A 112 -8.47 7.03 -13.98
C THR A 112 -7.32 6.92 -14.97
N SER A 113 -7.12 7.92 -15.85
CA SER A 113 -6.03 7.92 -16.82
C SER A 113 -4.65 8.02 -16.17
N ASP A 114 -4.53 8.77 -15.08
CA ASP A 114 -3.29 8.87 -14.31
C ASP A 114 -2.96 7.54 -13.61
N THR A 115 -3.98 6.85 -13.10
CA THR A 115 -3.81 5.50 -12.54
C THR A 115 -3.36 4.51 -13.62
N GLU A 116 -3.94 4.57 -14.82
CA GLU A 116 -3.48 3.76 -15.95
C GLU A 116 -2.02 4.08 -16.32
N ALA A 117 -1.65 5.37 -16.34
CA ALA A 117 -0.27 5.79 -16.61
C ALA A 117 0.71 5.23 -15.57
N LEU A 118 0.37 5.30 -14.28
CA LEU A 118 1.15 4.69 -13.21
C LEU A 118 1.32 3.18 -13.41
N LEU A 119 0.24 2.45 -13.68
CA LEU A 119 0.30 0.99 -13.86
C LEU A 119 1.13 0.59 -15.08
N ARG A 120 1.03 1.34 -16.19
CA ARG A 120 1.88 1.14 -17.37
C ARG A 120 3.34 1.42 -17.07
N TYR A 121 3.63 2.53 -16.39
CA TYR A 121 4.98 2.88 -15.98
C TYR A 121 5.64 1.77 -15.14
N LEU A 122 4.92 1.25 -14.14
CA LEU A 122 5.40 0.16 -13.31
C LEU A 122 5.68 -1.11 -14.12
N ARG A 123 4.79 -1.45 -15.07
CA ARG A 123 4.97 -2.62 -15.94
C ARG A 123 6.16 -2.45 -16.89
N ASP A 124 6.34 -1.27 -17.46
CA ASP A 124 7.46 -0.99 -18.38
C ASP A 124 8.81 -1.06 -17.67
N LYS A 125 8.87 -0.57 -16.43
CA LYS A 125 10.10 -0.56 -15.63
C LYS A 125 10.39 -1.86 -14.91
N ALA A 126 9.37 -2.65 -14.58
CA ALA A 126 9.48 -3.93 -13.88
C ALA A 126 8.59 -4.99 -14.57
N PRO A 127 8.91 -5.42 -15.80
CA PRO A 127 8.05 -6.28 -16.60
C PRO A 127 7.82 -7.68 -15.99
N ASP A 128 8.73 -8.12 -15.15
CA ASP A 128 8.66 -9.41 -14.46
C ASP A 128 7.91 -9.35 -13.11
N ALA A 129 7.51 -8.16 -12.67
CA ALA A 129 6.82 -8.00 -11.40
C ALA A 129 5.33 -8.37 -11.52
N VAL A 130 4.83 -9.07 -10.51
CA VAL A 130 3.39 -9.19 -10.27
C VAL A 130 2.90 -7.86 -9.73
N LEU A 131 1.95 -7.21 -10.43
CA LEU A 131 1.31 -5.97 -9.98
C LEU A 131 -0.04 -6.28 -9.33
N LEU A 132 -0.34 -5.62 -8.21
CA LEU A 132 -1.64 -5.61 -7.56
C LEU A 132 -2.07 -4.16 -7.30
N LEU A 133 -3.28 -3.79 -7.75
CA LEU A 133 -3.89 -2.52 -7.39
C LEU A 133 -4.91 -2.75 -6.28
N ILE A 134 -4.75 -2.04 -5.16
CA ILE A 134 -5.62 -2.17 -3.98
C ILE A 134 -6.64 -1.03 -4.01
N ASP A 135 -7.89 -1.32 -3.68
CA ASP A 135 -9.02 -0.38 -3.64
C ASP A 135 -8.75 0.84 -2.74
N ASP A 136 -9.54 1.89 -2.87
CA ASP A 136 -9.62 2.99 -1.90
C ASP A 136 -10.27 2.50 -0.60
N PHE A 137 -9.73 2.91 0.53
CA PHE A 137 -10.26 2.45 1.83
C PHE A 137 -11.60 3.12 2.18
N TRP A 138 -11.80 4.39 1.80
CA TRP A 138 -13.00 5.15 2.17
C TRP A 138 -13.98 5.37 1.03
N SER A 139 -13.49 5.73 -0.18
CA SER A 139 -14.33 6.21 -1.28
C SER A 139 -14.74 5.11 -2.25
N PRO A 140 -16.04 4.81 -2.38
CA PRO A 140 -16.53 3.92 -3.45
C PRO A 140 -16.22 4.47 -4.84
N GLU A 141 -16.37 5.80 -5.06
CA GLU A 141 -16.13 6.45 -6.35
C GLU A 141 -14.69 6.25 -6.82
N LYS A 142 -13.71 6.57 -5.98
CA LYS A 142 -12.30 6.36 -6.30
C LYS A 142 -11.98 4.88 -6.51
N GLY A 143 -12.62 4.00 -5.75
CA GLY A 143 -12.52 2.55 -5.93
C GLY A 143 -12.96 2.10 -7.32
N GLU A 144 -14.10 2.55 -7.83
CA GLU A 144 -14.56 2.22 -9.18
C GLU A 144 -13.65 2.80 -10.27
N MET A 145 -13.10 4.01 -10.08
CA MET A 145 -12.13 4.61 -11.00
C MET A 145 -10.85 3.77 -11.08
N LYS A 146 -10.34 3.32 -9.94
CA LYS A 146 -9.17 2.42 -9.86
C LYS A 146 -9.45 1.07 -10.49
N LYS A 147 -10.61 0.48 -10.21
CA LYS A 147 -11.02 -0.79 -10.79
C LYS A 147 -11.08 -0.70 -12.32
N THR A 148 -11.66 0.38 -12.86
CA THR A 148 -11.67 0.65 -14.29
C THR A 148 -10.27 0.72 -14.89
N ALA A 149 -9.32 1.42 -14.22
CA ALA A 149 -7.93 1.49 -14.66
C ALA A 149 -7.25 0.11 -14.61
N ALA A 150 -7.49 -0.67 -13.54
CA ALA A 150 -6.96 -2.01 -13.39
C ALA A 150 -7.44 -2.94 -14.52
N GLU A 151 -8.73 -2.93 -14.84
CA GLU A 151 -9.32 -3.72 -15.92
C GLU A 151 -8.71 -3.36 -17.28
N ARG A 152 -8.58 -2.05 -17.60
CA ARG A 152 -7.97 -1.59 -18.85
C ARG A 152 -6.48 -1.91 -18.98
N CYS A 153 -5.79 -2.01 -17.84
CA CYS A 153 -4.38 -2.39 -17.80
C CYS A 153 -4.16 -3.89 -17.60
N GLY A 154 -5.19 -4.70 -17.38
CA GLY A 154 -5.06 -6.13 -17.07
C GLY A 154 -4.27 -6.38 -15.77
N VAL A 155 -4.48 -5.52 -14.75
CA VAL A 155 -3.87 -5.65 -13.43
C VAL A 155 -4.92 -6.18 -12.44
N PRO A 156 -4.60 -7.21 -11.63
CA PRO A 156 -5.50 -7.68 -10.59
C PRO A 156 -5.87 -6.57 -9.61
N PHE A 157 -7.15 -6.51 -9.23
CA PHE A 157 -7.70 -5.52 -8.32
C PHE A 157 -8.17 -6.17 -7.02
N VAL A 158 -7.68 -5.65 -5.89
CA VAL A 158 -8.06 -6.10 -4.55
C VAL A 158 -9.17 -5.19 -4.03
N SER A 159 -10.39 -5.67 -4.01
CA SER A 159 -11.55 -4.90 -3.53
C SER A 159 -11.59 -4.84 -2.00
N LEU A 160 -11.84 -3.66 -1.47
CA LEU A 160 -12.10 -3.38 -0.05
C LEU A 160 -13.58 -3.06 0.22
N ALA A 161 -14.47 -3.33 -0.74
CA ALA A 161 -15.89 -2.96 -0.65
C ALA A 161 -16.58 -3.48 0.62
N ARG A 162 -16.13 -4.62 1.18
CA ARG A 162 -16.72 -5.23 2.37
C ARG A 162 -16.45 -4.45 3.67
N ILE A 163 -15.43 -3.58 3.68
CA ILE A 163 -15.01 -2.83 4.88
C ILE A 163 -15.24 -1.34 4.74
N LYS A 164 -15.62 -0.86 3.54
CA LYS A 164 -15.94 0.56 3.34
C LYS A 164 -17.13 0.97 4.21
N GLY A 165 -16.92 2.01 5.03
CA GLY A 165 -17.94 2.50 5.93
C GLY A 165 -18.16 1.67 7.22
N ASP A 166 -17.42 0.58 7.43
CA ASP A 166 -17.44 -0.16 8.70
C ASP A 166 -16.62 0.60 9.76
N PRO A 167 -17.26 1.24 10.76
CA PRO A 167 -16.55 2.01 11.77
C PRO A 167 -15.66 1.13 12.66
N THR A 168 -15.90 -0.16 12.73
CA THR A 168 -15.08 -1.10 13.51
C THR A 168 -13.74 -1.40 12.84
N CYS A 169 -13.57 -1.01 11.58
CA CYS A 169 -12.29 -1.07 10.86
C CYS A 169 -11.42 0.16 11.09
N LEU A 170 -11.97 1.23 11.70
CA LEU A 170 -11.22 2.44 12.03
C LEU A 170 -10.48 2.28 13.36
N CYS A 171 -9.40 3.05 13.53
CA CYS A 171 -8.67 3.12 14.78
C CYS A 171 -9.55 3.69 15.91
N GLY A 172 -10.19 4.84 15.65
CA GLY A 172 -11.03 5.55 16.63
C GLY A 172 -10.24 6.47 17.55
N MET A 173 -10.95 7.49 18.03
CA MET A 173 -10.43 8.42 19.05
C MET A 173 -10.23 7.70 20.39
N GLY A 174 -9.15 8.05 21.10
CA GLY A 174 -8.81 7.45 22.39
C GLY A 174 -8.17 6.05 22.30
N ALA A 175 -7.97 5.51 21.10
CA ALA A 175 -7.23 4.26 20.92
C ALA A 175 -5.79 4.42 21.40
N THR A 176 -5.17 3.33 21.85
CA THR A 176 -3.75 3.30 22.20
C THR A 176 -2.94 2.69 21.07
N VAL A 177 -1.89 3.38 20.64
CA VAL A 177 -0.89 2.90 19.67
C VAL A 177 0.48 2.94 20.33
N LEU A 178 1.41 2.09 19.88
CA LEU A 178 2.78 2.08 20.39
C LEU A 178 3.70 2.81 19.40
N ASP A 179 4.69 3.52 19.93
CA ASP A 179 5.79 4.02 19.10
C ASP A 179 6.83 2.92 18.80
N ALA A 180 7.92 3.30 18.12
CA ALA A 180 8.98 2.37 17.75
C ALA A 180 9.71 1.77 18.97
N ASP A 181 9.68 2.45 20.11
CA ASP A 181 10.30 2.01 21.37
C ASP A 181 9.31 1.21 22.26
N GLY A 182 8.07 1.04 21.81
CA GLY A 182 7.00 0.34 22.54
C GLY A 182 6.31 1.20 23.59
N CYS A 183 6.52 2.53 23.60
CA CYS A 183 5.82 3.41 24.50
C CYS A 183 4.38 3.70 24.01
N PRO A 184 3.39 3.69 24.91
CA PRO A 184 2.00 3.91 24.53
C PRO A 184 1.69 5.39 24.32
N HIS A 185 0.92 5.68 23.27
CA HIS A 185 0.37 6.99 22.94
C HIS A 185 -1.14 6.89 22.70
N THR A 186 -1.88 7.89 23.14
CA THR A 186 -3.33 7.98 22.90
C THR A 186 -3.61 8.73 21.61
N VAL A 187 -4.47 8.18 20.76
CA VAL A 187 -4.89 8.79 19.50
C VAL A 187 -5.87 9.94 19.80
N GLU A 188 -5.41 11.17 19.64
CA GLU A 188 -6.20 12.40 19.84
C GLU A 188 -6.45 13.15 18.52
N HIS A 189 -5.71 12.81 17.46
CA HIS A 189 -5.86 13.46 16.16
C HIS A 189 -6.95 12.77 15.32
N PRO A 190 -8.00 13.50 14.87
CA PRO A 190 -9.12 12.90 14.15
C PRO A 190 -8.72 12.22 12.83
N GLY A 191 -7.69 12.75 12.15
CA GLY A 191 -7.14 12.12 10.96
C GLY A 191 -6.56 10.73 11.25
N VAL A 192 -5.80 10.56 12.33
CA VAL A 192 -5.28 9.24 12.76
C VAL A 192 -6.43 8.31 13.12
N ALA A 193 -7.40 8.81 13.91
CA ALA A 193 -8.56 8.04 14.34
C ALA A 193 -9.41 7.50 13.17
N ALA A 194 -9.45 8.23 12.05
CA ALA A 194 -10.16 7.83 10.84
C ALA A 194 -9.40 6.82 9.98
N HIS A 195 -8.13 6.55 10.24
CA HIS A 195 -7.35 5.54 9.52
C HIS A 195 -7.75 4.13 9.97
N PRO A 196 -7.44 3.10 9.14
CA PRO A 196 -7.70 1.71 9.52
C PRO A 196 -6.89 1.34 10.77
N GLY A 197 -7.59 0.93 11.83
CA GLY A 197 -6.96 0.26 12.98
C GLY A 197 -6.60 -1.19 12.64
N ASP A 198 -6.19 -1.97 13.64
CA ASP A 198 -5.71 -3.36 13.45
C ASP A 198 -6.67 -4.23 12.65
N LYS A 199 -7.99 -4.12 12.88
CA LYS A 199 -8.99 -4.85 12.11
C LYS A 199 -9.02 -4.41 10.65
N GLY A 200 -9.00 -3.11 10.39
CA GLY A 200 -8.96 -2.57 9.02
C GLY A 200 -7.70 -2.98 8.29
N MET A 201 -6.54 -2.85 8.94
CA MET A 201 -5.24 -3.30 8.41
C MET A 201 -5.23 -4.80 8.11
N ARG A 202 -5.80 -5.61 8.99
CA ARG A 202 -5.94 -7.05 8.78
C ARG A 202 -6.82 -7.37 7.58
N CYS A 203 -7.94 -6.68 7.40
CA CYS A 203 -8.82 -6.88 6.24
C CYS A 203 -8.13 -6.50 4.92
N ILE A 204 -7.33 -5.42 4.90
CA ILE A 204 -6.50 -5.05 3.73
C ILE A 204 -5.50 -6.17 3.43
N ALA A 205 -4.79 -6.65 4.46
CA ALA A 205 -3.82 -7.74 4.31
C ALA A 205 -4.47 -9.02 3.79
N ASP A 206 -5.63 -9.43 4.33
CA ASP A 206 -6.35 -10.62 3.90
C ASP A 206 -6.80 -10.53 2.43
N GLY A 207 -7.23 -9.36 1.98
CA GLY A 207 -7.56 -9.13 0.57
C GLY A 207 -6.34 -9.29 -0.35
N ILE A 208 -5.19 -8.75 0.04
CA ILE A 208 -3.93 -8.89 -0.70
C ILE A 208 -3.49 -10.36 -0.72
N ILE A 209 -3.51 -11.04 0.43
CA ILE A 209 -3.12 -12.45 0.55
C ILE A 209 -3.98 -13.33 -0.34
N ALA A 210 -5.31 -13.16 -0.31
CA ALA A 210 -6.22 -13.91 -1.16
C ALA A 210 -5.93 -13.72 -2.66
N ALA A 211 -5.59 -12.49 -3.08
CA ALA A 211 -5.18 -12.25 -4.46
C ALA A 211 -3.85 -12.94 -4.78
N LEU A 212 -2.87 -12.88 -3.88
CA LEU A 212 -1.56 -13.51 -4.06
C LEU A 212 -1.64 -15.03 -4.15
N GLU A 213 -2.62 -15.68 -3.52
CA GLU A 213 -2.83 -17.13 -3.61
C GLU A 213 -3.18 -17.60 -5.03
N THR A 214 -3.78 -16.72 -5.83
CA THR A 214 -4.18 -17.01 -7.21
C THR A 214 -3.12 -16.65 -8.25
N LEU A 215 -2.05 -15.96 -7.86
CA LEU A 215 -1.04 -15.42 -8.76
C LEU A 215 0.28 -16.21 -8.72
N PRO A 216 0.96 -16.38 -9.88
CA PRO A 216 2.26 -17.00 -9.91
C PRO A 216 3.32 -16.06 -9.37
N LEU A 217 3.63 -16.17 -8.08
CA LEU A 217 4.81 -15.52 -7.50
C LEU A 217 6.01 -16.41 -7.83
N THR A 218 6.72 -16.08 -8.90
CA THR A 218 8.02 -16.70 -9.19
C THR A 218 9.08 -16.07 -8.29
N ARG A 219 9.91 -16.93 -7.70
CA ARG A 219 11.09 -16.53 -6.91
C ARG A 219 12.14 -15.88 -7.78
#